data_77991b9f7a8b2958e319e4157317d7f4
#
_entry.id   77991b9f7a8b2958e319e4157317d7f4
#
_cell.length_a   1.000
_cell.length_b   1.000
_cell.length_c   1.000
_cell.angle_alpha   90.00
_cell.angle_beta   90.00
_cell.angle_gamma   90.00
#
_symmetry.space_group_name_H-M   'P 1'
#
loop_
_entity.id
_entity.type
_entity.pdbx_description
1 polymer ?
#
loop_
_entity_poly.entity_id
_entity_poly.type
_entity_poly.pdbx_seq_one_letter_code
_entity_poly.pdbx_strand_id
1 'polypeptide(L)'
;MNFNYNLDNGVLTVSLDGRMDTEAAVKFEAELAEICKNNPHESMVFDAEKLLYVASSGLRTILKMAKTEKNFSVENVSPAVYS
;
A
#
# COMPACT_ATOMS: atom_id res chain seq x y z
N MET A 1 -1.56 2.49 12.16
CA MET A 1 -2.14 2.57 10.80
C MET A 1 -3.14 1.46 10.60
N ASN A 2 -4.24 1.77 9.96
CA ASN A 2 -5.23 0.78 9.55
C ASN A 2 -5.23 0.67 8.03
N PHE A 3 -5.62 -0.48 7.52
CA PHE A 3 -5.80 -0.64 6.09
C PHE A 3 -6.82 -1.74 5.83
N ASN A 4 -7.41 -1.69 4.64
CA ASN A 4 -8.24 -2.77 4.15
C ASN A 4 -7.95 -2.99 2.67
N TYR A 5 -8.44 -4.09 2.14
CA TYR A 5 -8.18 -4.42 0.75
C TYR A 5 -9.42 -4.99 0.11
N ASN A 6 -9.43 -4.90 -1.22
CA ASN A 6 -10.51 -5.45 -2.03
C ASN A 6 -9.92 -5.97 -3.34
N LEU A 7 -10.33 -7.14 -3.73
CA LEU A 7 -9.91 -7.75 -5.01
C LEU A 7 -11.11 -7.76 -5.95
N ASP A 8 -10.99 -7.09 -7.09
CA ASP A 8 -12.06 -7.00 -8.07
C ASP A 8 -11.46 -6.98 -9.48
N ASN A 9 -11.89 -7.90 -10.33
CA ASN A 9 -11.44 -8.02 -11.71
C ASN A 9 -9.91 -8.06 -11.84
N GLY A 10 -9.25 -8.77 -10.94
CA GLY A 10 -7.80 -8.90 -10.95
C GLY A 10 -7.05 -7.70 -10.40
N VAL A 11 -7.75 -6.70 -9.90
CA VAL A 11 -7.14 -5.51 -9.29
C VAL A 11 -7.26 -5.60 -7.77
N LEU A 12 -6.11 -5.64 -7.10
CA LEU A 12 -6.04 -5.63 -5.65
C LEU A 12 -5.86 -4.18 -5.19
N THR A 13 -6.90 -3.61 -4.60
CA THR A 13 -6.87 -2.25 -4.08
C THR A 13 -6.66 -2.31 -2.57
N VAL A 14 -5.61 -1.63 -2.10
CA VAL A 14 -5.27 -1.55 -0.68
C VAL A 14 -5.49 -0.11 -0.22
N SER A 15 -6.46 0.10 0.66
CA SER A 15 -6.81 1.42 1.18
C SER A 15 -6.08 1.65 2.50
N LEU A 16 -5.25 2.70 2.55
CA LEU A 16 -4.40 3.02 3.68
C LEU A 16 -5.03 4.14 4.50
N ASP A 17 -4.97 4.03 5.83
CA ASP A 17 -5.60 4.99 6.72
C ASP A 17 -4.68 5.27 7.91
N GLY A 18 -4.30 6.53 8.10
CA GLY A 18 -3.55 6.99 9.25
C GLY A 18 -2.08 7.24 8.95
N ARG A 19 -1.21 6.84 9.86
CA ARG A 19 0.22 7.14 9.79
C ARG A 19 1.03 5.87 9.58
N MET A 20 1.81 5.84 8.51
CA MET A 20 2.73 4.74 8.24
C MET A 20 4.12 5.13 8.76
N ASP A 21 4.32 4.98 10.07
CA ASP A 21 5.65 5.14 10.66
C ASP A 21 6.48 3.88 10.43
N THR A 22 7.70 3.85 10.95
CA THR A 22 8.61 2.73 10.73
C THR A 22 8.04 1.39 11.20
N GLU A 23 7.44 1.39 12.38
CA GLU A 23 6.86 0.18 12.96
C GLU A 23 5.63 -0.28 12.16
N ALA A 24 4.78 0.64 11.78
CA ALA A 24 3.61 0.34 10.96
C ALA A 24 4.02 -0.19 9.59
N ALA A 25 5.08 0.36 8.99
CA ALA A 25 5.56 -0.09 7.68
C ALA A 25 6.03 -1.55 7.71
N VAL A 26 6.76 -1.94 8.75
CA VAL A 26 7.23 -3.32 8.91
C VAL A 26 6.05 -4.27 9.03
N LYS A 27 5.09 -3.94 9.87
CA LYS A 27 3.91 -4.77 10.10
C LYS A 27 3.05 -4.85 8.82
N PHE A 28 2.86 -3.73 8.17
CA PHE A 28 2.09 -3.67 6.93
C PHE A 28 2.72 -4.53 5.84
N GLU A 29 4.04 -4.45 5.67
CA GLU A 29 4.74 -5.25 4.66
C GLU A 29 4.52 -6.74 4.88
N ALA A 30 4.60 -7.20 6.12
CA ALA A 30 4.39 -8.60 6.45
C ALA A 30 2.95 -9.04 6.16
N GLU A 31 1.97 -8.23 6.55
CA GLU A 31 0.57 -8.53 6.31
C GLU A 31 0.25 -8.50 4.81
N LEU A 32 0.81 -7.54 4.10
CA LEU A 32 0.60 -7.42 2.66
C LEU A 32 1.14 -8.62 1.90
N ALA A 33 2.28 -9.16 2.33
CA ALA A 33 2.84 -10.36 1.71
C ALA A 33 1.86 -11.54 1.79
N GLU A 34 1.20 -11.71 2.93
CA GLU A 34 0.20 -12.77 3.10
C GLU A 34 -1.03 -12.52 2.23
N ILE A 35 -1.49 -11.27 2.17
CA ILE A 35 -2.64 -10.90 1.34
C ILE A 35 -2.36 -11.19 -0.13
N CYS A 36 -1.19 -10.82 -0.62
CA CYS A 36 -0.80 -11.07 -2.00
C CYS A 36 -0.73 -12.57 -2.32
N LYS A 37 -0.23 -13.35 -1.38
CA LYS A 37 -0.12 -14.80 -1.53
C LYS A 37 -1.50 -15.45 -1.67
N ASN A 38 -2.47 -14.96 -0.89
CA ASN A 38 -3.82 -15.54 -0.85
C ASN A 38 -4.78 -14.91 -1.86
N ASN A 39 -4.37 -13.86 -2.55
CA ASN A 39 -5.22 -13.14 -3.49
C ASN A 39 -4.48 -12.90 -4.80
N PRO A 40 -4.42 -13.90 -5.70
CA PRO A 40 -3.78 -13.70 -7.01
C PRO A 40 -4.42 -12.51 -7.73
N HIS A 41 -3.58 -11.65 -8.28
CA HIS A 41 -4.03 -10.41 -8.91
C HIS A 41 -3.09 -10.03 -10.04
N GLU A 42 -3.57 -9.20 -10.96
CA GLU A 42 -2.78 -8.71 -12.09
C GLU A 42 -2.28 -7.29 -11.85
N SER A 43 -3.00 -6.52 -11.06
CA SER A 43 -2.69 -5.13 -10.77
C SER A 43 -2.87 -4.86 -9.28
N MET A 44 -2.10 -3.90 -8.78
CA MET A 44 -2.21 -3.46 -7.39
C MET A 44 -2.33 -1.94 -7.36
N VAL A 45 -3.24 -1.45 -6.53
CA VAL A 45 -3.46 -0.02 -6.33
C VAL A 45 -3.41 0.27 -4.82
N PHE A 46 -2.60 1.24 -4.44
CA PHE A 46 -2.63 1.76 -3.08
C PHE A 46 -3.45 3.05 -3.08
N ASP A 47 -4.56 3.04 -2.36
CA ASP A 47 -5.38 4.23 -2.18
C ASP A 47 -4.91 4.95 -0.93
N ALA A 48 -4.31 6.12 -1.12
CA ALA A 48 -3.70 6.91 -0.06
C ALA A 48 -4.57 8.09 0.38
N GLU A 49 -5.87 8.07 0.07
CA GLU A 49 -6.77 9.18 0.41
C GLU A 49 -6.75 9.52 1.90
N LYS A 50 -6.72 8.52 2.75
CA LYS A 50 -6.74 8.70 4.21
C LYS A 50 -5.37 8.56 4.85
N LEU A 51 -4.32 8.47 4.05
CA LEU A 51 -2.96 8.35 4.55
C LEU A 51 -2.45 9.73 4.94
N LEU A 52 -2.01 9.89 6.19
CA LEU A 52 -1.61 11.17 6.74
C LEU A 52 -0.09 11.37 6.77
N TYR A 53 0.67 10.28 6.79
CA TYR A 53 2.11 10.35 6.94
C TYR A 53 2.74 9.02 6.50
N VAL A 54 3.90 9.11 5.86
CA VAL A 54 4.69 7.94 5.45
C VAL A 54 6.14 8.18 5.84
N ALA A 55 6.70 7.28 6.66
CA ALA A 55 8.11 7.31 7.02
C ALA A 55 8.95 6.80 5.84
N SER A 56 10.26 7.04 5.88
CA SER A 56 11.18 6.57 4.83
C SER A 56 11.10 5.07 4.59
N SER A 57 10.94 4.29 5.65
CA SER A 57 10.78 2.83 5.54
C SER A 57 9.46 2.46 4.85
N GLY A 58 8.42 3.25 5.06
CA GLY A 58 7.15 3.08 4.37
C GLY A 58 7.28 3.34 2.88
N LEU A 59 8.02 4.39 2.52
CA LEU A 59 8.31 4.68 1.11
C LEU A 59 9.08 3.54 0.45
N ARG A 60 10.01 2.93 1.17
CA ARG A 60 10.75 1.77 0.65
C ARG A 60 9.83 0.59 0.38
N THR A 61 8.86 0.35 1.26
CA THR A 61 7.87 -0.70 1.06
C THR A 61 7.05 -0.44 -0.20
N ILE A 62 6.59 0.81 -0.38
CA ILE A 62 5.83 1.20 -1.57
C ILE A 62 6.66 1.02 -2.84
N LEU A 63 7.93 1.46 -2.82
CA LEU A 63 8.82 1.30 -3.96
C LEU A 63 9.10 -0.16 -4.28
N LYS A 64 9.22 -0.99 -3.26
CA LYS A 64 9.41 -2.43 -3.42
C LYS A 64 8.20 -3.05 -4.13
N MET A 65 7.00 -2.65 -3.75
CA MET A 65 5.78 -3.11 -4.42
C MET A 65 5.76 -2.65 -5.88
N ALA A 66 6.18 -1.42 -6.14
CA ALA A 66 6.23 -0.89 -7.50
C ALA A 66 7.18 -1.69 -8.39
N LYS A 67 8.25 -2.24 -7.81
CA LYS A 67 9.23 -3.04 -8.56
C LYS A 67 8.79 -4.49 -8.76
N THR A 68 8.07 -5.05 -7.79
CA THR A 68 7.70 -6.47 -7.82
C THR A 68 6.35 -6.72 -8.46
N GLU A 69 5.45 -5.75 -8.42
CA GLU A 69 4.12 -5.88 -9.04
C GLU A 69 4.18 -5.51 -10.51
N LYS A 70 3.49 -6.28 -11.33
CA LYS A 70 3.47 -6.06 -12.78
C LYS A 70 2.83 -4.72 -13.14
N ASN A 71 1.72 -4.39 -12.49
CA ASN A 71 1.03 -3.12 -12.67
C ASN A 71 0.73 -2.55 -11.29
N PHE A 72 1.33 -1.42 -10.98
CA PHE A 72 1.21 -0.82 -9.66
C PHE A 72 0.98 0.67 -9.78
N SER A 73 0.06 1.20 -8.96
CA SER A 73 -0.16 2.63 -8.88
C SER A 73 -0.52 3.04 -7.46
N VAL A 74 -0.31 4.31 -7.16
CA VAL A 74 -0.75 4.94 -5.91
C VAL A 74 -1.71 6.04 -6.29
N GLU A 75 -2.91 6.00 -5.74
CA GLU A 75 -3.96 6.97 -6.06
C GLU A 75 -4.34 7.81 -4.85
N ASN A 76 -4.91 8.96 -5.09
CA ASN A 76 -5.45 9.86 -4.07
C ASN A 76 -4.41 10.28 -3.03
N VAL A 77 -3.18 10.56 -3.48
CA VAL A 77 -2.12 11.02 -2.59
C VAL A 77 -2.47 12.41 -2.06
N SER A 78 -2.55 12.55 -0.73
CA SER A 78 -2.86 13.84 -0.11
C SER A 78 -1.64 14.78 -0.17
N PRO A 79 -1.86 16.11 -0.13
CA PRO A 79 -0.76 17.07 -0.09
C PRO A 79 0.21 16.83 1.08
N ALA A 80 -0.30 16.36 2.21
CA ALA A 80 0.53 16.09 3.39
C ALA A 80 1.55 14.96 3.12
N VAL A 81 1.17 13.99 2.31
CA VAL A 81 2.05 12.86 1.96
C VAL A 81 2.93 13.21 0.78
N TYR A 82 2.37 13.95 -0.18
CA TYR A 82 3.07 14.30 -1.41
C TYR A 82 4.24 15.24 -1.18
N SER A 83 4.08 16.17 -0.27
CA SER A 83 5.15 17.10 0.07
C SER A 83 6.11 16.45 1.09
#